data_45a73ad6a30fe85f25ec89ab1ecf235b
#
_entry.id   45a73ad6a30fe85f25ec89ab1ecf235b
#
_cell.length_a   1.000
_cell.length_b   1.000
_cell.length_c   1.000
_cell.angle_alpha   90.00
_cell.angle_beta   90.00
_cell.angle_gamma   90.00
#
_symmetry.space_group_name_H-M   'P 1'
#
loop_
_entity.id
_entity.type
_entity.pdbx_description
1 polymer ?
#
loop_
_entity_poly.entity_id
_entity_poly.type
_entity_poly.pdbx_seq_one_letter_code
_entity_poly.pdbx_strand_id
1 'polypeptide(L)'
;MKRYHLSAGFVVIFVLLFSSCKPEFSETSRYQIAFYNLENLFDTIDTRDVRDTEFTPGSEKQWNSGKYERKVANMARVIKDVGEAEDFEAPSVVGLCEMENRDVLEDLVGTPALDDYGYRIVHENSPDRRGIDVALIYRPDLFKMDDYRAVPLIIEDESGERIYTRHQLLVSGRLGGEEIHFIVNHWPSRYGGEEQSRPFRKAAARLSRSIVDSIRSEKPDAHIIVMGDLNDDPDNASVKDILKAGVGPQSAESDSLYNALAPLFFQGKGTLCYRDVWNMFDQLILTPGLLKKEKGKLFFEKAGILDHEYLRQQEGDYDGYPFRTFVGDWYHGGYSDHFPSYVVLKR
;
A
#
# COMPACT_ATOMS: atom_id res chain seq x y z
N MET A 1 -84.66 13.37 34.71
CA MET A 1 -83.54 12.43 34.80
C MET A 1 -82.74 12.55 33.53
N LYS A 2 -81.56 13.25 33.58
CA LYS A 2 -80.63 13.37 32.44
C LYS A 2 -79.52 12.33 32.64
N ARG A 3 -79.34 11.40 31.66
CA ARG A 3 -78.25 10.42 31.63
C ARG A 3 -77.06 11.06 30.92
N TYR A 4 -75.91 11.09 31.58
CA TYR A 4 -74.63 11.43 31.00
C TYR A 4 -73.91 10.16 30.51
N HIS A 5 -73.59 10.11 29.23
CA HIS A 5 -72.75 9.07 28.67
C HIS A 5 -71.30 9.54 28.81
N LEU A 6 -70.47 8.79 29.55
CA LEU A 6 -69.02 8.91 29.55
C LEU A 6 -68.48 8.11 28.36
N SER A 7 -67.82 8.77 27.41
CA SER A 7 -67.04 8.15 26.38
C SER A 7 -65.60 8.02 26.85
N ALA A 8 -65.13 6.78 27.04
CA ALA A 8 -63.70 6.48 27.34
C ALA A 8 -62.90 6.54 26.04
N GLY A 9 -62.02 7.58 25.93
CA GLY A 9 -61.06 7.67 24.86
C GLY A 9 -59.83 6.74 25.14
N PHE A 10 -59.62 5.76 24.28
CA PHE A 10 -58.42 4.95 24.28
C PHE A 10 -57.27 5.73 23.62
N VAL A 11 -56.24 6.08 24.40
CA VAL A 11 -54.97 6.63 23.86
C VAL A 11 -54.07 5.43 23.54
N VAL A 12 -53.85 5.19 22.25
CA VAL A 12 -52.85 4.20 21.77
C VAL A 12 -51.50 4.88 21.69
N ILE A 13 -50.61 4.56 22.63
CA ILE A 13 -49.22 5.02 22.60
C ILE A 13 -48.47 4.10 21.64
N PHE A 14 -48.10 4.60 20.47
CA PHE A 14 -47.15 3.95 19.53
C PHE A 14 -45.73 4.12 20.07
N VAL A 15 -45.18 3.09 20.66
CA VAL A 15 -43.74 3.02 21.00
C VAL A 15 -42.99 2.61 19.74
N LEU A 16 -42.37 3.61 19.09
CA LEU A 16 -41.41 3.37 18.01
C LEU A 16 -40.12 2.82 18.62
N LEU A 17 -39.96 1.50 18.55
CA LEU A 17 -38.68 0.84 18.81
C LEU A 17 -37.72 1.14 17.67
N PHE A 18 -36.85 2.15 17.84
CA PHE A 18 -35.67 2.31 17.00
C PHE A 18 -34.72 1.12 17.28
N SER A 19 -34.83 0.10 16.45
CA SER A 19 -33.83 -0.95 16.41
C SER A 19 -32.55 -0.32 15.84
N SER A 20 -31.60 0.00 16.70
CA SER A 20 -30.24 0.36 16.31
C SER A 20 -29.58 -0.89 15.74
N CYS A 21 -29.67 -1.04 14.42
CA CYS A 21 -28.93 -2.07 13.70
C CYS A 21 -27.44 -1.70 13.78
N LYS A 22 -26.73 -2.17 14.81
CA LYS A 22 -25.27 -2.22 14.78
C LYS A 22 -24.92 -3.21 13.68
N PRO A 23 -24.02 -2.86 12.74
CA PRO A 23 -23.55 -3.84 11.79
C PRO A 23 -22.91 -4.98 12.59
N GLU A 24 -23.52 -6.14 12.55
CA GLU A 24 -22.97 -7.38 13.09
C GLU A 24 -21.84 -7.79 12.17
N PHE A 25 -20.60 -7.44 12.55
CA PHE A 25 -19.42 -7.97 11.86
C PHE A 25 -19.47 -9.49 12.01
N SER A 26 -19.66 -10.20 10.91
CA SER A 26 -19.66 -11.68 10.93
C SER A 26 -18.31 -12.14 11.53
N GLU A 27 -18.33 -13.20 12.34
CA GLU A 27 -17.13 -13.79 12.98
C GLU A 27 -16.05 -14.24 11.97
N THR A 28 -16.26 -14.05 10.67
CA THR A 28 -15.40 -14.52 9.56
C THR A 28 -15.07 -13.43 8.55
N SER A 29 -15.05 -12.17 8.97
CA SER A 29 -14.69 -11.07 8.05
C SER A 29 -13.23 -11.18 7.60
N ARG A 30 -12.98 -11.01 6.30
CA ARG A 30 -11.66 -11.02 5.67
C ARG A 30 -11.37 -9.64 5.10
N TYR A 31 -10.11 -9.25 5.13
CA TYR A 31 -9.63 -7.96 4.64
C TYR A 31 -8.34 -8.16 3.86
N GLN A 32 -8.25 -7.58 2.68
CA GLN A 32 -7.04 -7.63 1.87
C GLN A 32 -6.31 -6.29 1.94
N ILE A 33 -5.03 -6.33 2.24
CA ILE A 33 -4.12 -5.20 2.27
C ILE A 33 -3.09 -5.42 1.16
N ALA A 34 -2.99 -4.49 0.22
CA ALA A 34 -2.10 -4.58 -0.92
C ALA A 34 -1.05 -3.47 -0.92
N PHE A 35 0.02 -3.70 -1.67
CA PHE A 35 1.00 -2.68 -2.04
C PHE A 35 1.29 -2.78 -3.54
N TYR A 36 1.41 -1.63 -4.22
CA TYR A 36 1.74 -1.57 -5.63
C TYR A 36 2.60 -0.35 -5.97
N ASN A 37 3.75 -0.59 -6.60
CA ASN A 37 4.56 0.45 -7.24
C ASN A 37 3.93 0.77 -8.60
N LEU A 38 3.58 2.04 -8.85
CA LEU A 38 2.85 2.48 -10.04
C LEU A 38 3.77 2.79 -11.24
N GLU A 39 5.08 2.59 -11.11
CA GLU A 39 6.09 2.91 -12.13
C GLU A 39 5.88 4.30 -12.72
N ASN A 40 6.27 5.34 -11.97
CA ASN A 40 6.26 6.75 -12.43
C ASN A 40 4.89 7.20 -12.99
N LEU A 41 3.84 7.13 -12.16
CA LEU A 41 2.54 7.69 -12.51
C LEU A 41 2.57 9.22 -12.38
N PHE A 42 2.99 9.90 -13.44
CA PHE A 42 2.99 11.36 -13.59
C PHE A 42 1.79 11.81 -14.39
N ASP A 43 1.34 13.05 -14.15
CA ASP A 43 0.44 13.71 -15.08
C ASP A 43 1.19 14.17 -16.36
N THR A 44 0.68 15.13 -17.11
CA THR A 44 1.32 15.60 -18.35
C THR A 44 1.84 17.03 -18.25
N ILE A 45 1.91 17.59 -17.02
CA ILE A 45 2.24 18.97 -16.74
C ILE A 45 3.65 19.04 -16.13
N ASP A 46 4.51 19.91 -16.65
CA ASP A 46 5.85 20.16 -16.11
C ASP A 46 5.72 20.91 -14.76
N THR A 47 6.00 20.23 -13.66
CA THR A 47 5.89 20.79 -12.31
C THR A 47 7.15 21.57 -11.94
N ARG A 48 6.95 22.82 -11.55
CA ARG A 48 8.05 23.70 -11.20
C ARG A 48 8.92 23.12 -10.06
N ASP A 49 10.25 23.21 -10.24
CA ASP A 49 11.26 22.76 -9.27
C ASP A 49 11.33 21.23 -9.05
N VAL A 50 10.68 20.44 -9.92
CA VAL A 50 10.67 18.98 -9.94
C VAL A 50 11.34 18.46 -11.23
N ARG A 51 11.90 17.26 -11.22
CA ARG A 51 12.54 16.65 -12.39
C ARG A 51 11.60 15.66 -13.07
N ASP A 52 10.49 16.15 -13.59
CA ASP A 52 9.43 15.40 -14.27
C ASP A 52 9.30 15.73 -15.76
N THR A 53 10.17 16.60 -16.29
CA THR A 53 10.13 17.07 -17.69
C THR A 53 10.11 15.95 -18.73
N GLU A 54 10.58 14.74 -18.38
CA GLU A 54 10.50 13.56 -19.25
C GLU A 54 9.07 13.03 -19.39
N PHE A 55 8.15 13.39 -18.47
CA PHE A 55 6.74 12.99 -18.48
C PHE A 55 5.83 14.12 -19.03
N THR A 56 6.25 14.78 -20.10
CA THR A 56 5.48 15.83 -20.77
C THR A 56 5.23 15.50 -22.24
N PRO A 57 4.21 16.10 -22.89
CA PRO A 57 3.93 15.88 -24.31
C PRO A 57 5.08 16.30 -25.24
N GLY A 58 5.94 17.24 -24.81
CA GLY A 58 7.09 17.72 -25.57
C GLY A 58 8.38 16.94 -25.37
N SER A 59 8.42 15.98 -24.44
CA SER A 59 9.58 15.14 -24.14
C SER A 59 9.84 14.05 -25.18
N GLU A 60 10.98 13.35 -25.06
CA GLU A 60 11.28 12.16 -25.90
C GLU A 60 10.26 11.03 -25.67
N LYS A 61 9.73 10.88 -24.45
CA LYS A 61 8.66 9.94 -24.14
C LYS A 61 7.32 10.32 -24.79
N GLN A 62 7.16 11.58 -25.19
CA GLN A 62 5.90 12.12 -25.73
C GLN A 62 4.71 11.74 -24.83
N TRP A 63 4.88 12.01 -23.52
CA TRP A 63 3.90 11.65 -22.50
C TRP A 63 2.69 12.56 -22.60
N ASN A 64 1.67 12.12 -23.33
CA ASN A 64 0.44 12.87 -23.61
C ASN A 64 -0.76 12.28 -22.85
N SER A 65 -1.90 13.00 -22.87
CA SER A 65 -3.13 12.61 -22.18
C SER A 65 -3.59 11.18 -22.51
N GLY A 66 -3.47 10.74 -23.76
CA GLY A 66 -3.90 9.38 -24.12
C GLY A 66 -3.03 8.27 -23.52
N LYS A 67 -1.71 8.52 -23.37
CA LYS A 67 -0.80 7.60 -22.66
C LYS A 67 -1.07 7.61 -21.16
N TYR A 68 -1.27 8.81 -20.58
CA TYR A 68 -1.61 9.01 -19.19
C TYR A 68 -2.92 8.31 -18.81
N GLU A 69 -4.02 8.58 -19.54
CA GLU A 69 -5.32 7.96 -19.31
C GLU A 69 -5.26 6.42 -19.38
N ARG A 70 -4.49 5.89 -20.34
CA ARG A 70 -4.26 4.45 -20.45
C ARG A 70 -3.50 3.91 -19.24
N LYS A 71 -2.46 4.61 -18.76
CA LYS A 71 -1.68 4.22 -17.59
C LYS A 71 -2.56 4.20 -16.34
N VAL A 72 -3.35 5.25 -16.11
CA VAL A 72 -4.30 5.34 -15.00
C VAL A 72 -5.31 4.18 -15.05
N ALA A 73 -5.91 3.92 -16.22
CA ALA A 73 -6.85 2.81 -16.37
C ALA A 73 -6.18 1.43 -16.13
N ASN A 74 -4.95 1.25 -16.60
CA ASN A 74 -4.18 0.02 -16.38
C ASN A 74 -3.90 -0.18 -14.87
N MET A 75 -3.47 0.85 -14.15
CA MET A 75 -3.20 0.77 -12.70
C MET A 75 -4.47 0.45 -11.92
N ALA A 76 -5.57 1.12 -12.24
CA ALA A 76 -6.86 0.88 -11.59
C ALA A 76 -7.36 -0.56 -11.81
N ARG A 77 -7.23 -1.09 -13.03
CA ARG A 77 -7.54 -2.49 -13.34
C ARG A 77 -6.72 -3.44 -12.47
N VAL A 78 -5.40 -3.24 -12.40
CA VAL A 78 -4.52 -4.12 -11.61
C VAL A 78 -4.90 -4.08 -10.13
N ILE A 79 -5.18 -2.89 -9.56
CA ILE A 79 -5.62 -2.77 -8.16
C ILE A 79 -6.91 -3.56 -7.92
N LYS A 80 -7.88 -3.48 -8.83
CA LYS A 80 -9.10 -4.29 -8.74
C LYS A 80 -8.80 -5.79 -8.80
N ASP A 81 -7.99 -6.21 -9.78
CA ASP A 81 -7.65 -7.62 -10.01
C ASP A 81 -6.88 -8.22 -8.82
N VAL A 82 -6.13 -7.40 -8.03
CA VAL A 82 -5.56 -7.86 -6.74
C VAL A 82 -6.67 -8.32 -5.79
N GLY A 83 -7.80 -7.61 -5.74
CA GLY A 83 -8.96 -8.02 -4.96
C GLY A 83 -9.51 -9.36 -5.46
N GLU A 84 -9.80 -9.43 -6.74
CA GLU A 84 -10.42 -10.60 -7.37
C GLU A 84 -9.58 -11.88 -7.23
N ALA A 85 -8.25 -11.78 -7.14
CA ALA A 85 -7.35 -12.93 -6.92
C ALA A 85 -7.62 -13.68 -5.61
N GLU A 86 -8.33 -13.08 -4.66
CA GLU A 86 -8.62 -13.63 -3.33
C GLU A 86 -10.11 -13.59 -2.98
N ASP A 87 -10.97 -13.51 -3.99
CA ASP A 87 -12.44 -13.43 -3.88
C ASP A 87 -12.93 -12.17 -3.15
N PHE A 88 -12.20 -11.05 -3.29
CA PHE A 88 -12.67 -9.71 -2.90
C PHE A 88 -13.10 -8.93 -4.14
N GLU A 89 -14.02 -8.00 -3.99
CA GLU A 89 -14.39 -7.06 -5.07
C GLU A 89 -13.23 -6.11 -5.41
N ALA A 90 -12.52 -5.65 -4.38
CA ALA A 90 -11.30 -4.85 -4.45
C ALA A 90 -10.60 -4.87 -3.07
N PRO A 91 -9.29 -4.55 -2.96
CA PRO A 91 -8.59 -4.51 -1.69
C PRO A 91 -9.19 -3.51 -0.70
N SER A 92 -9.13 -3.83 0.60
CA SER A 92 -9.61 -2.93 1.66
C SER A 92 -8.72 -1.70 1.82
N VAL A 93 -7.40 -1.89 1.66
CA VAL A 93 -6.36 -0.85 1.79
C VAL A 93 -5.27 -1.15 0.77
N VAL A 94 -4.78 -0.11 0.08
CA VAL A 94 -3.64 -0.23 -0.85
C VAL A 94 -2.62 0.85 -0.55
N GLY A 95 -1.39 0.43 -0.21
CA GLY A 95 -0.21 1.30 -0.22
C GLY A 95 0.29 1.45 -1.65
N LEU A 96 0.67 2.66 -2.01
CA LEU A 96 1.11 3.02 -3.36
C LEU A 96 2.44 3.77 -3.29
N CYS A 97 3.25 3.65 -4.32
CA CYS A 97 4.40 4.52 -4.54
C CYS A 97 4.61 4.83 -6.02
N GLU A 98 5.50 5.79 -6.29
CA GLU A 98 5.81 6.31 -7.62
C GLU A 98 4.61 6.98 -8.31
N MET A 99 3.83 7.73 -7.56
CA MET A 99 2.91 8.72 -8.12
C MET A 99 3.43 10.13 -7.84
N GLU A 100 3.07 11.07 -8.72
CA GLU A 100 3.57 12.44 -8.66
C GLU A 100 2.85 13.27 -7.58
N ASN A 101 1.55 13.26 -7.59
CA ASN A 101 0.74 14.18 -6.80
C ASN A 101 -0.64 13.60 -6.43
N ARG A 102 -1.44 14.42 -5.74
CA ARG A 102 -2.79 14.03 -5.34
C ARG A 102 -3.74 13.91 -6.53
N ASP A 103 -3.58 14.75 -7.55
CA ASP A 103 -4.51 14.80 -8.69
C ASP A 103 -4.47 13.49 -9.48
N VAL A 104 -3.27 12.91 -9.71
CA VAL A 104 -3.16 11.58 -10.35
C VAL A 104 -3.79 10.46 -9.52
N LEU A 105 -3.83 10.61 -8.20
CA LEU A 105 -4.53 9.65 -7.32
C LEU A 105 -6.04 9.83 -7.38
N GLU A 106 -6.54 11.06 -7.51
CA GLU A 106 -7.97 11.34 -7.71
C GLU A 106 -8.44 10.78 -9.05
N ASP A 107 -7.65 10.96 -10.11
CA ASP A 107 -7.92 10.33 -11.41
C ASP A 107 -7.92 8.80 -11.32
N LEU A 108 -6.98 8.21 -10.58
CA LEU A 108 -6.88 6.76 -10.38
C LEU A 108 -8.13 6.19 -9.70
N VAL A 109 -8.54 6.75 -8.57
CA VAL A 109 -9.70 6.25 -7.81
C VAL A 109 -11.03 6.60 -8.48
N GLY A 110 -11.07 7.64 -9.32
CA GLY A 110 -12.22 8.04 -10.13
C GLY A 110 -12.42 7.22 -11.40
N THR A 111 -11.56 6.24 -11.70
CA THR A 111 -11.74 5.38 -12.87
C THR A 111 -12.96 4.48 -12.73
N PRO A 112 -13.60 4.05 -13.88
CA PRO A 112 -14.71 3.09 -13.83
C PRO A 112 -14.38 1.75 -13.13
N ALA A 113 -13.11 1.40 -13.00
CA ALA A 113 -12.68 0.18 -12.33
C ALA A 113 -12.72 0.31 -10.79
N LEU A 114 -12.57 1.52 -10.23
CA LEU A 114 -12.44 1.77 -8.79
C LEU A 114 -13.52 2.69 -8.19
N ASP A 115 -14.22 3.48 -9.00
CA ASP A 115 -15.17 4.52 -8.55
C ASP A 115 -16.28 3.96 -7.64
N ASP A 116 -16.81 2.79 -7.96
CA ASP A 116 -17.89 2.15 -7.17
C ASP A 116 -17.46 1.78 -5.72
N TYR A 117 -16.15 1.70 -5.43
CA TYR A 117 -15.64 1.36 -4.10
C TYR A 117 -15.43 2.57 -3.21
N GLY A 118 -15.51 3.79 -3.76
CA GLY A 118 -15.42 5.05 -3.03
C GLY A 118 -14.12 5.24 -2.27
N TYR A 119 -13.00 4.78 -2.84
CA TYR A 119 -11.68 4.90 -2.20
C TYR A 119 -11.38 6.32 -1.75
N ARG A 120 -10.85 6.44 -0.53
CA ARG A 120 -10.30 7.68 0.00
C ARG A 120 -8.80 7.65 -0.04
N ILE A 121 -8.19 8.84 -0.18
CA ILE A 121 -6.76 9.03 -0.41
C ILE A 121 -6.12 9.66 0.81
N VAL A 122 -4.98 9.10 1.24
CA VAL A 122 -4.04 9.70 2.19
C VAL A 122 -2.72 9.92 1.44
N HIS A 123 -2.33 11.18 1.30
CA HIS A 123 -1.13 11.58 0.55
C HIS A 123 -0.60 12.90 1.10
N GLU A 124 0.72 13.03 1.15
CA GLU A 124 1.48 14.25 1.43
C GLU A 124 2.67 14.33 0.49
N ASN A 125 2.91 15.49 -0.10
CA ASN A 125 4.07 15.72 -0.94
C ASN A 125 5.36 15.55 -0.14
N SER A 126 6.32 14.86 -0.72
CA SER A 126 7.68 14.72 -0.19
C SER A 126 8.69 15.58 -0.97
N PRO A 127 9.86 15.84 -0.40
CA PRO A 127 10.88 16.63 -1.09
C PRO A 127 11.70 15.83 -2.11
N ASP A 128 11.22 14.71 -2.61
CA ASP A 128 11.94 13.93 -3.63
C ASP A 128 12.14 14.77 -4.90
N ARG A 129 13.37 14.76 -5.42
CA ARG A 129 13.72 15.60 -6.57
C ARG A 129 13.03 15.20 -7.88
N ARG A 130 12.56 13.95 -7.99
CA ARG A 130 11.77 13.48 -9.13
C ARG A 130 10.29 13.82 -9.00
N GLY A 131 9.85 14.28 -7.80
CA GLY A 131 8.45 14.55 -7.51
C GLY A 131 7.60 13.31 -7.33
N ILE A 132 8.18 12.18 -6.94
CA ILE A 132 7.41 10.97 -6.64
C ILE A 132 7.20 10.79 -5.15
N ASP A 133 6.05 10.27 -4.80
CA ASP A 133 5.61 10.13 -3.42
C ASP A 133 5.18 8.70 -3.06
N VAL A 134 4.74 8.55 -1.82
CA VAL A 134 3.99 7.40 -1.32
C VAL A 134 2.59 7.83 -0.91
N ALA A 135 1.62 6.93 -1.07
CA ALA A 135 0.24 7.18 -0.67
C ALA A 135 -0.42 5.92 -0.12
N LEU A 136 -1.58 6.11 0.47
CA LEU A 136 -2.47 5.03 0.86
C LEU A 136 -3.88 5.35 0.39
N ILE A 137 -4.51 4.41 -0.32
CA ILE A 137 -5.94 4.46 -0.63
C ILE A 137 -6.68 3.40 0.16
N TYR A 138 -7.91 3.68 0.57
CA TYR A 138 -8.68 2.76 1.40
C TYR A 138 -10.18 2.86 1.16
N ARG A 139 -10.88 1.74 1.33
CA ARG A 139 -12.34 1.67 1.31
C ARG A 139 -12.89 2.14 2.66
N PRO A 140 -13.68 3.23 2.72
CA PRO A 140 -14.15 3.83 3.98
C PRO A 140 -15.22 3.01 4.71
N ASP A 141 -15.85 2.06 4.03
CA ASP A 141 -16.77 1.07 4.61
C ASP A 141 -16.03 -0.02 5.41
N LEU A 142 -14.76 -0.30 5.09
CA LEU A 142 -13.93 -1.34 5.70
C LEU A 142 -12.89 -0.79 6.67
N PHE A 143 -12.25 0.33 6.32
CA PHE A 143 -11.23 1.00 7.14
C PHE A 143 -11.68 2.43 7.49
N LYS A 144 -11.57 2.78 8.77
CA LYS A 144 -11.81 4.14 9.27
C LYS A 144 -10.49 4.74 9.72
N MET A 145 -9.98 5.70 8.97
CA MET A 145 -8.76 6.44 9.34
C MET A 145 -9.04 7.35 10.54
N ASP A 146 -8.16 7.30 11.53
CA ASP A 146 -8.19 8.16 12.71
C ASP A 146 -7.16 9.31 12.56
N ASP A 147 -5.94 9.01 12.09
CA ASP A 147 -4.83 9.98 11.95
C ASP A 147 -3.81 9.52 10.91
N TYR A 148 -3.00 10.45 10.39
CA TYR A 148 -1.86 10.13 9.55
C TYR A 148 -0.71 11.14 9.73
N ARG A 149 0.52 10.72 9.42
CA ARG A 149 1.73 11.56 9.43
C ARG A 149 2.69 11.15 8.33
N ALA A 150 3.19 12.14 7.57
CA ALA A 150 4.35 11.98 6.71
C ALA A 150 5.62 12.19 7.54
N VAL A 151 6.40 11.12 7.74
CA VAL A 151 7.61 11.14 8.56
C VAL A 151 8.83 11.34 7.67
N PRO A 152 9.56 12.47 7.77
CA PRO A 152 10.69 12.75 6.91
C PRO A 152 11.83 11.75 7.07
N LEU A 153 12.32 11.20 5.95
CA LEU A 153 13.59 10.49 5.92
C LEU A 153 14.72 11.47 5.71
N ILE A 154 15.55 11.67 6.74
CA ILE A 154 16.71 12.55 6.71
C ILE A 154 17.96 11.71 6.45
N ILE A 155 18.57 11.88 5.31
CA ILE A 155 19.84 11.24 4.92
C ILE A 155 20.79 12.27 4.32
N GLU A 156 22.08 12.00 4.48
CA GLU A 156 23.18 12.83 3.95
C GLU A 156 24.10 11.93 3.13
N ASP A 157 24.73 12.49 2.12
CA ASP A 157 25.78 11.82 1.37
C ASP A 157 27.13 11.86 2.12
N GLU A 158 28.18 11.32 1.53
CA GLU A 158 29.52 11.27 2.12
C GLU A 158 30.14 12.67 2.37
N SER A 159 29.64 13.70 1.68
CA SER A 159 30.06 15.10 1.88
C SER A 159 29.29 15.81 3.01
N GLY A 160 28.24 15.18 3.55
CA GLY A 160 27.33 15.76 4.51
C GLY A 160 26.21 16.60 3.84
N GLU A 161 26.07 16.53 2.52
CA GLU A 161 24.97 17.20 1.81
C GLU A 161 23.68 16.37 1.94
N ARG A 162 22.56 17.06 2.22
CA ARG A 162 21.25 16.40 2.37
C ARG A 162 20.77 15.82 1.04
N ILE A 163 20.38 14.54 1.09
CA ILE A 163 19.68 13.86 0.00
C ILE A 163 18.18 13.97 0.25
N TYR A 164 17.47 14.61 -0.69
CA TYR A 164 16.02 14.76 -0.66
C TYR A 164 15.36 13.51 -1.26
N THR A 165 14.44 12.91 -0.50
CA THR A 165 13.77 11.66 -0.85
C THR A 165 12.38 11.61 -0.23
N ARG A 166 11.64 10.53 -0.49
CA ARG A 166 10.27 10.29 -0.02
C ARG A 166 10.18 10.24 1.49
N HIS A 167 9.06 10.73 2.01
CA HIS A 167 8.64 10.49 3.38
C HIS A 167 8.22 9.03 3.59
N GLN A 168 8.16 8.57 4.83
CA GLN A 168 7.43 7.37 5.21
C GLN A 168 6.04 7.78 5.71
N LEU A 169 4.98 7.24 5.14
CA LEU A 169 3.61 7.63 5.47
C LEU A 169 3.04 6.68 6.52
N LEU A 170 2.86 7.17 7.74
CA LEU A 170 2.16 6.46 8.81
C LEU A 170 0.67 6.81 8.76
N VAL A 171 -0.18 5.80 8.63
CA VAL A 171 -1.64 5.94 8.68
C VAL A 171 -2.19 5.05 9.78
N SER A 172 -2.96 5.62 10.69
CA SER A 172 -3.57 4.93 11.84
C SER A 172 -5.08 4.93 11.73
N GLY A 173 -5.72 3.84 12.11
CA GLY A 173 -7.17 3.75 12.04
C GLY A 173 -7.72 2.41 12.53
N ARG A 174 -8.93 2.06 12.06
CA ARG A 174 -9.63 0.84 12.46
C ARG A 174 -10.07 0.04 11.24
N LEU A 175 -9.60 -1.21 11.16
CA LEU A 175 -10.01 -2.19 10.17
C LEU A 175 -10.90 -3.23 10.85
N GLY A 176 -12.14 -3.37 10.38
CA GLY A 176 -13.10 -4.26 11.04
C GLY A 176 -13.33 -3.94 12.53
N GLY A 177 -13.11 -2.69 12.94
CA GLY A 177 -13.23 -2.24 14.34
C GLY A 177 -11.97 -2.41 15.19
N GLU A 178 -10.93 -3.11 14.71
CA GLU A 178 -9.65 -3.28 15.38
C GLU A 178 -8.68 -2.18 14.95
N GLU A 179 -7.95 -1.61 15.92
CA GLU A 179 -6.91 -0.61 15.64
C GLU A 179 -5.76 -1.24 14.86
N ILE A 180 -5.32 -0.56 13.80
CA ILE A 180 -4.22 -0.97 12.94
C ILE A 180 -3.48 0.23 12.40
N HIS A 181 -2.18 0.07 12.17
CA HIS A 181 -1.31 1.09 11.62
C HIS A 181 -0.65 0.57 10.33
N PHE A 182 -0.58 1.43 9.33
CA PHE A 182 0.12 1.17 8.07
C PHE A 182 1.28 2.15 7.94
N ILE A 183 2.47 1.64 7.58
CA ILE A 183 3.65 2.46 7.29
C ILE A 183 3.99 2.20 5.83
N VAL A 184 3.64 3.15 4.95
CA VAL A 184 3.89 3.04 3.51
C VAL A 184 5.25 3.62 3.19
N ASN A 185 6.05 2.87 2.45
CA ASN A 185 7.45 3.15 2.17
C ASN A 185 7.76 3.11 0.68
N HIS A 186 8.71 3.95 0.25
CA HIS A 186 9.51 3.74 -0.94
C HIS A 186 10.95 4.14 -0.59
N TRP A 187 11.77 3.14 -0.26
CA TRP A 187 13.14 3.38 0.17
C TRP A 187 14.04 3.83 -1.00
N PRO A 188 15.19 4.45 -0.72
CA PRO A 188 16.14 4.83 -1.75
C PRO A 188 16.56 3.65 -2.63
N SER A 189 16.50 3.85 -3.95
CA SER A 189 16.81 2.83 -4.93
C SER A 189 18.30 2.41 -4.92
N ARG A 190 18.62 1.34 -5.64
CA ARG A 190 20.01 0.88 -5.85
C ARG A 190 20.75 1.70 -6.91
N TYR A 191 20.25 2.92 -7.21
CA TYR A 191 20.89 3.82 -8.16
C TYR A 191 22.33 4.16 -7.74
N GLY A 192 23.26 4.17 -8.70
CA GLY A 192 24.70 4.33 -8.46
C GLY A 192 25.42 3.07 -7.96
N GLY A 193 24.65 1.98 -7.69
CA GLY A 193 25.16 0.70 -7.21
C GLY A 193 24.59 0.32 -5.85
N GLU A 194 24.42 -0.98 -5.63
CA GLU A 194 23.81 -1.52 -4.41
C GLU A 194 24.62 -1.16 -3.17
N GLU A 195 25.95 -1.30 -3.23
CA GLU A 195 26.86 -1.03 -2.11
C GLU A 195 26.87 0.45 -1.72
N GLN A 196 26.94 1.37 -2.71
CA GLN A 196 26.98 2.81 -2.49
C GLN A 196 25.65 3.31 -1.89
N SER A 197 24.54 2.78 -2.35
CA SER A 197 23.18 3.19 -1.90
C SER A 197 22.72 2.47 -0.62
N ARG A 198 23.37 1.37 -0.21
CA ARG A 198 23.00 0.58 0.98
C ARG A 198 22.87 1.41 2.27
N PRO A 199 23.75 2.39 2.59
CA PRO A 199 23.60 3.22 3.79
C PRO A 199 22.26 3.95 3.85
N PHE A 200 21.72 4.39 2.71
CA PHE A 200 20.46 5.12 2.62
C PHE A 200 19.25 4.21 2.93
N ARG A 201 19.24 2.98 2.40
CA ARG A 201 18.21 1.99 2.74
C ARG A 201 18.30 1.55 4.21
N LYS A 202 19.51 1.43 4.75
CA LYS A 202 19.68 1.20 6.20
C LYS A 202 19.13 2.35 7.05
N ALA A 203 19.26 3.60 6.60
CA ALA A 203 18.67 4.77 7.28
C ALA A 203 17.13 4.71 7.22
N ALA A 204 16.56 4.38 6.05
CA ALA A 204 15.13 4.19 5.89
C ALA A 204 14.58 3.07 6.79
N ALA A 205 15.30 1.94 6.87
CA ALA A 205 14.95 0.82 7.75
C ALA A 205 14.95 1.24 9.24
N ARG A 206 15.94 2.04 9.69
CA ARG A 206 15.97 2.57 11.05
C ARG A 206 14.78 3.48 11.34
N LEU A 207 14.37 4.31 10.38
CA LEU A 207 13.19 5.16 10.52
C LEU A 207 11.93 4.33 10.66
N SER A 208 11.69 3.37 9.74
CA SER A 208 10.55 2.44 9.85
C SER A 208 10.55 1.70 11.21
N ARG A 209 11.72 1.20 11.63
CA ARG A 209 11.86 0.53 12.91
C ARG A 209 11.52 1.45 14.09
N SER A 210 12.00 2.69 14.09
CA SER A 210 11.71 3.65 15.16
C SER A 210 10.23 4.00 15.27
N ILE A 211 9.50 4.08 14.14
CA ILE A 211 8.05 4.28 14.12
C ILE A 211 7.35 3.07 14.77
N VAL A 212 7.73 1.84 14.36
CA VAL A 212 7.19 0.61 14.95
C VAL A 212 7.44 0.55 16.45
N ASP A 213 8.68 0.84 16.89
CA ASP A 213 9.06 0.79 18.31
C ASP A 213 8.31 1.84 19.14
N SER A 214 8.11 3.04 18.59
CA SER A 214 7.33 4.10 19.23
C SER A 214 5.89 3.64 19.50
N ILE A 215 5.22 3.08 18.51
CA ILE A 215 3.84 2.60 18.66
C ILE A 215 3.79 1.43 19.64
N ARG A 216 4.73 0.48 19.54
CA ARG A 216 4.78 -0.71 20.41
C ARG A 216 5.20 -0.40 21.84
N SER A 217 5.91 0.70 22.07
CA SER A 217 6.22 1.14 23.45
C SER A 217 4.97 1.50 24.24
N GLU A 218 3.93 2.00 23.57
CA GLU A 218 2.63 2.31 24.16
C GLU A 218 1.70 1.09 24.16
N LYS A 219 1.74 0.31 23.07
CA LYS A 219 0.90 -0.87 22.87
C LYS A 219 1.72 -2.04 22.30
N PRO A 220 2.28 -2.92 23.15
CA PRO A 220 3.21 -3.99 22.75
C PRO A 220 2.65 -4.93 21.67
N ASP A 221 1.34 -5.20 21.69
CA ASP A 221 0.64 -6.05 20.73
C ASP A 221 -0.03 -5.26 19.58
N ALA A 222 0.38 -4.00 19.33
CA ALA A 222 -0.16 -3.19 18.25
C ALA A 222 -0.10 -3.92 16.91
N HIS A 223 -1.19 -3.82 16.14
CA HIS A 223 -1.25 -4.31 14.76
C HIS A 223 -0.61 -3.27 13.85
N ILE A 224 0.55 -3.58 13.29
CA ILE A 224 1.27 -2.70 12.37
C ILE A 224 1.65 -3.50 11.13
N ILE A 225 1.44 -2.91 9.95
CA ILE A 225 1.94 -3.40 8.67
C ILE A 225 2.90 -2.36 8.10
N VAL A 226 4.19 -2.71 8.02
CA VAL A 226 5.17 -1.95 7.24
C VAL A 226 5.12 -2.51 5.82
N MET A 227 4.77 -1.68 4.86
CA MET A 227 4.67 -2.09 3.46
C MET A 227 5.38 -1.09 2.54
N GLY A 228 5.84 -1.57 1.38
CA GLY A 228 6.49 -0.69 0.44
C GLY A 228 7.42 -1.40 -0.53
N ASP A 229 7.86 -0.61 -1.52
CA ASP A 229 9.07 -0.90 -2.28
C ASP A 229 10.28 -0.54 -1.42
N LEU A 230 10.89 -1.57 -0.83
CA LEU A 230 12.03 -1.42 0.06
C LEU A 230 13.37 -1.35 -0.69
N ASN A 231 13.37 -1.57 -2.01
CA ASN A 231 14.55 -1.62 -2.86
C ASN A 231 15.66 -2.56 -2.33
N ASP A 232 15.32 -3.43 -1.40
CA ASP A 232 16.15 -4.49 -0.81
C ASP A 232 15.29 -5.74 -0.62
N ASP A 233 15.93 -6.91 -0.74
CA ASP A 233 15.30 -8.22 -0.58
C ASP A 233 15.11 -8.58 0.91
N PRO A 234 14.26 -9.56 1.24
CA PRO A 234 14.01 -9.99 2.63
C PRO A 234 15.25 -10.42 3.42
N ASP A 235 16.31 -10.88 2.75
CA ASP A 235 17.58 -11.30 3.35
C ASP A 235 18.62 -10.19 3.44
N ASN A 236 18.38 -9.01 2.86
CA ASN A 236 19.27 -7.87 2.98
C ASN A 236 19.31 -7.31 4.41
N ALA A 237 20.47 -6.80 4.81
CA ALA A 237 20.71 -6.33 6.18
C ALA A 237 19.76 -5.21 6.64
N SER A 238 19.27 -4.36 5.74
CA SER A 238 18.27 -3.32 6.04
C SER A 238 16.95 -3.92 6.54
N VAL A 239 16.48 -4.98 5.87
CA VAL A 239 15.22 -5.67 6.20
C VAL A 239 15.43 -6.64 7.35
N LYS A 240 16.41 -7.54 7.22
CA LYS A 240 16.64 -8.63 8.16
C LYS A 240 17.18 -8.16 9.51
N ASP A 241 18.24 -7.32 9.50
CA ASP A 241 19.00 -7.01 10.72
C ASP A 241 18.53 -5.70 11.37
N ILE A 242 18.17 -4.68 10.56
CA ILE A 242 17.80 -3.35 11.06
C ILE A 242 16.30 -3.27 11.34
N LEU A 243 15.46 -3.58 10.36
CA LEU A 243 14.01 -3.64 10.56
C LEU A 243 13.61 -4.85 11.42
N LYS A 244 14.51 -5.86 11.51
CA LYS A 244 14.31 -7.12 12.23
C LYS A 244 13.13 -7.93 11.71
N ALA A 245 12.97 -7.99 10.39
CA ALA A 245 11.91 -8.74 9.73
C ALA A 245 12.34 -10.18 9.43
N GLY A 246 11.76 -11.14 10.14
CA GLY A 246 12.05 -12.57 10.02
C GLY A 246 11.28 -13.28 8.92
N VAL A 247 11.69 -14.51 8.60
CA VAL A 247 11.19 -15.31 7.46
C VAL A 247 10.06 -16.30 7.81
N GLY A 248 9.66 -16.39 9.06
CA GLY A 248 8.61 -17.33 9.50
C GLY A 248 7.87 -16.85 10.73
N PRO A 249 6.62 -17.34 10.97
CA PRO A 249 5.84 -16.97 12.14
C PRO A 249 6.55 -17.27 13.46
N GLN A 250 7.37 -18.33 13.51
CA GLN A 250 8.15 -18.72 14.69
C GLN A 250 9.30 -17.75 15.00
N SER A 251 9.71 -16.91 14.03
CA SER A 251 10.71 -15.87 14.22
C SER A 251 10.15 -14.57 14.80
N ALA A 252 8.84 -14.47 14.96
CA ALA A 252 8.16 -13.32 15.55
C ALA A 252 8.29 -13.35 17.08
N GLU A 253 9.51 -13.33 17.59
CA GLU A 253 9.80 -13.07 19.00
C GLU A 253 9.32 -11.65 19.37
N SER A 254 9.33 -11.33 20.66
CA SER A 254 8.76 -10.05 21.14
C SER A 254 9.31 -8.79 20.47
N ASP A 255 10.53 -8.84 19.89
CA ASP A 255 11.21 -7.72 19.22
C ASP A 255 11.29 -7.88 17.69
N SER A 256 10.91 -9.02 17.14
CA SER A 256 10.99 -9.30 15.70
C SER A 256 9.68 -8.99 15.00
N LEU A 257 9.77 -8.70 13.68
CA LEU A 257 8.64 -8.58 12.77
C LEU A 257 8.60 -9.81 11.84
N TYR A 258 7.45 -10.07 11.26
CA TYR A 258 7.25 -11.14 10.29
C TYR A 258 7.13 -10.59 8.87
N ASN A 259 8.04 -10.97 7.99
CA ASN A 259 7.96 -10.64 6.58
C ASN A 259 7.09 -11.66 5.85
N ALA A 260 5.87 -11.27 5.49
CA ALA A 260 4.89 -12.17 4.90
C ALA A 260 5.25 -12.64 3.48
N LEU A 261 6.10 -11.90 2.75
CA LEU A 261 6.54 -12.22 1.39
C LEU A 261 7.85 -13.04 1.37
N ALA A 262 8.61 -13.08 2.47
CA ALA A 262 9.88 -13.79 2.52
C ALA A 262 9.77 -15.29 2.16
N PRO A 263 8.73 -16.04 2.54
CA PRO A 263 8.57 -17.42 2.10
C PRO A 263 8.47 -17.58 0.58
N LEU A 264 7.86 -16.62 -0.12
CA LEU A 264 7.75 -16.61 -1.58
C LEU A 264 9.11 -16.26 -2.23
N PHE A 265 9.85 -15.32 -1.65
CA PHE A 265 11.21 -14.99 -2.09
C PHE A 265 12.14 -16.20 -2.06
N PHE A 266 12.16 -16.96 -0.96
CA PHE A 266 12.98 -18.16 -0.84
C PHE A 266 12.51 -19.35 -1.72
N GLN A 267 11.31 -19.24 -2.34
CA GLN A 267 10.85 -20.12 -3.41
C GLN A 267 11.24 -19.64 -4.82
N GLY A 268 12.01 -18.53 -4.91
CA GLY A 268 12.46 -17.95 -6.18
C GLY A 268 11.44 -17.02 -6.84
N LYS A 269 10.38 -16.59 -6.12
CA LYS A 269 9.43 -15.57 -6.60
C LYS A 269 9.92 -14.17 -6.26
N GLY A 270 9.50 -13.19 -7.07
CA GLY A 270 9.80 -11.78 -6.87
C GLY A 270 8.70 -10.89 -7.41
N THR A 271 8.77 -9.62 -7.08
CA THR A 271 7.87 -8.58 -7.60
C THR A 271 8.51 -7.76 -8.71
N LEU A 272 9.83 -7.75 -8.81
CA LEU A 272 10.62 -7.09 -9.84
C LEU A 272 11.64 -8.07 -10.44
N CYS A 273 11.85 -8.02 -11.74
CA CYS A 273 12.94 -8.76 -12.39
C CYS A 273 13.97 -7.80 -12.99
N TYR A 274 15.23 -7.95 -12.62
CA TYR A 274 16.33 -7.15 -13.14
C TYR A 274 17.50 -8.05 -13.53
N ARG A 275 17.93 -8.01 -14.81
CA ARG A 275 19.00 -8.86 -15.36
C ARG A 275 18.82 -10.35 -15.03
N ASP A 276 17.60 -10.86 -15.26
CA ASP A 276 17.18 -12.25 -15.01
C ASP A 276 17.19 -12.67 -13.53
N VAL A 277 17.35 -11.70 -12.60
CA VAL A 277 17.26 -11.94 -11.16
C VAL A 277 15.93 -11.40 -10.64
N TRP A 278 15.13 -12.27 -10.04
CA TRP A 278 13.91 -11.88 -9.36
C TRP A 278 14.21 -11.35 -7.96
N ASN A 279 13.75 -10.13 -7.68
CA ASN A 279 13.86 -9.47 -6.39
C ASN A 279 12.48 -9.31 -5.76
N MET A 280 12.41 -9.37 -4.44
CA MET A 280 11.20 -9.16 -3.65
C MET A 280 11.28 -7.80 -2.96
N PHE A 281 11.12 -6.72 -3.72
CA PHE A 281 11.24 -5.35 -3.17
C PHE A 281 9.94 -4.86 -2.54
N ASP A 282 8.79 -5.31 -3.06
CA ASP A 282 7.46 -4.92 -2.61
C ASP A 282 7.01 -5.86 -1.49
N GLN A 283 7.22 -5.44 -0.24
CA GLN A 283 7.06 -6.29 0.94
C GLN A 283 5.95 -5.79 1.85
N LEU A 284 5.30 -6.73 2.56
CA LEU A 284 4.39 -6.47 3.66
C LEU A 284 4.91 -7.20 4.91
N ILE A 285 5.25 -6.43 5.93
CA ILE A 285 5.91 -6.88 7.15
C ILE A 285 5.02 -6.59 8.35
N LEU A 286 4.71 -7.62 9.13
CA LEU A 286 3.68 -7.58 10.17
C LEU A 286 4.29 -7.65 11.57
N THR A 287 3.67 -6.96 12.53
CA THR A 287 3.98 -7.14 13.95
C THR A 287 3.43 -8.47 14.49
N PRO A 288 4.03 -9.01 15.58
CA PRO A 288 3.59 -10.26 16.19
C PRO A 288 2.12 -10.30 16.61
N GLY A 289 1.52 -9.13 16.91
CA GLY A 289 0.08 -9.05 17.22
C GLY A 289 -0.81 -9.63 16.15
N LEU A 290 -0.44 -9.40 14.87
CA LEU A 290 -1.18 -9.93 13.70
C LEU A 290 -0.96 -11.44 13.46
N LEU A 291 -0.03 -12.09 14.14
CA LEU A 291 0.22 -13.54 14.00
C LEU A 291 -0.58 -14.37 15.02
N LYS A 292 -1.16 -13.72 16.03
CA LYS A 292 -1.92 -14.38 17.09
C LYS A 292 -3.36 -14.64 16.63
N LYS A 293 -3.74 -15.92 16.53
CA LYS A 293 -5.13 -16.31 16.19
C LYS A 293 -5.99 -16.27 17.45
N GLU A 294 -6.53 -15.10 17.76
CA GLU A 294 -7.44 -14.88 18.86
C GLU A 294 -8.86 -14.61 18.32
N LYS A 295 -9.89 -15.17 18.97
CA LYS A 295 -11.28 -15.01 18.56
C LYS A 295 -11.67 -13.52 18.57
N GLY A 296 -12.20 -13.03 17.45
CA GLY A 296 -12.67 -11.66 17.30
C GLY A 296 -11.53 -10.63 17.15
N LYS A 297 -10.29 -11.07 16.92
CA LYS A 297 -9.13 -10.23 16.60
C LYS A 297 -8.67 -10.43 15.17
N LEU A 298 -8.06 -9.38 14.59
CA LEU A 298 -7.42 -9.50 13.29
C LEU A 298 -6.17 -10.38 13.38
N PHE A 299 -6.02 -11.31 12.46
CA PHE A 299 -4.81 -12.11 12.33
C PHE A 299 -4.47 -12.38 10.87
N PHE A 300 -3.19 -12.61 10.60
CA PHE A 300 -2.66 -12.95 9.29
C PHE A 300 -3.16 -14.33 8.83
N GLU A 301 -3.71 -14.39 7.62
CA GLU A 301 -4.16 -15.61 6.98
C GLU A 301 -3.15 -16.10 5.93
N LYS A 302 -2.80 -15.22 4.97
CA LYS A 302 -1.86 -15.54 3.88
C LYS A 302 -1.32 -14.28 3.21
N ALA A 303 -0.30 -14.48 2.37
CA ALA A 303 0.28 -13.47 1.50
C ALA A 303 0.37 -13.98 0.06
N GLY A 304 0.46 -13.06 -0.90
CA GLY A 304 0.59 -13.37 -2.31
C GLY A 304 1.16 -12.23 -3.14
N ILE A 305 1.40 -12.55 -4.41
CA ILE A 305 1.78 -11.63 -5.48
C ILE A 305 0.78 -11.85 -6.61
N LEU A 306 0.26 -10.77 -7.18
CA LEU A 306 -0.53 -10.86 -8.40
C LEU A 306 0.43 -10.83 -9.61
N ASP A 307 0.68 -11.98 -10.20
CA ASP A 307 1.60 -12.17 -11.31
C ASP A 307 0.92 -12.79 -12.54
N HIS A 308 -0.32 -12.37 -12.80
CA HIS A 308 -1.13 -12.85 -13.93
C HIS A 308 -0.40 -12.70 -15.26
N GLU A 309 -0.73 -13.56 -16.22
CA GLU A 309 -0.09 -13.60 -17.55
C GLU A 309 -0.13 -12.24 -18.27
N TYR A 310 -1.23 -11.50 -18.18
CA TYR A 310 -1.37 -10.20 -18.83
C TYR A 310 -0.46 -9.09 -18.21
N LEU A 311 0.03 -9.30 -16.98
CA LEU A 311 1.00 -8.42 -16.33
C LEU A 311 2.43 -8.72 -16.75
N ARG A 312 2.67 -9.75 -17.55
CA ARG A 312 3.98 -10.17 -18.00
C ARG A 312 4.22 -9.75 -19.44
N GLN A 313 5.44 -9.35 -19.73
CA GLN A 313 5.93 -9.20 -21.09
C GLN A 313 5.83 -10.57 -21.78
N GLN A 314 5.22 -10.64 -22.98
CA GLN A 314 4.92 -11.91 -23.64
C GLN A 314 5.96 -12.33 -24.66
N GLU A 315 6.91 -11.47 -25.00
CA GLU A 315 7.91 -11.73 -26.03
C GLU A 315 9.11 -10.76 -25.92
N GLY A 316 10.21 -11.10 -26.60
CA GLY A 316 11.45 -10.31 -26.65
C GLY A 316 12.40 -10.58 -25.49
N ASP A 317 13.37 -9.69 -25.31
CA ASP A 317 14.45 -9.85 -24.31
C ASP A 317 13.95 -9.83 -22.85
N TYR A 318 12.72 -9.37 -22.63
CA TYR A 318 12.09 -9.26 -21.29
C TYR A 318 10.90 -10.21 -21.14
N ASP A 319 10.84 -11.29 -21.92
CA ASP A 319 9.77 -12.28 -21.81
C ASP A 319 9.64 -12.80 -20.37
N GLY A 320 8.41 -12.79 -19.85
CA GLY A 320 8.08 -13.17 -18.49
C GLY A 320 8.30 -12.10 -17.41
N TYR A 321 9.02 -10.99 -17.70
CA TYR A 321 9.17 -9.86 -16.77
C TYR A 321 7.84 -9.11 -16.58
N PRO A 322 7.72 -8.29 -15.52
CA PRO A 322 6.58 -7.37 -15.44
C PRO A 322 6.49 -6.48 -16.68
N PHE A 323 5.28 -6.38 -17.24
CA PHE A 323 5.02 -5.62 -18.47
C PHE A 323 4.91 -4.13 -18.16
N ARG A 324 6.02 -3.44 -18.27
CA ARG A 324 6.19 -2.03 -17.90
C ARG A 324 5.65 -1.04 -18.95
N THR A 325 5.48 0.19 -18.53
CA THR A 325 4.97 1.29 -19.37
C THR A 325 5.97 1.71 -20.44
N PHE A 326 7.26 1.80 -20.07
CA PHE A 326 8.36 2.17 -20.96
C PHE A 326 9.57 1.24 -20.81
N VAL A 327 10.29 1.03 -21.91
CA VAL A 327 11.65 0.50 -21.92
C VAL A 327 12.56 1.60 -22.50
N GLY A 328 13.34 2.25 -21.65
CA GLY A 328 13.97 3.52 -22.01
C GLY A 328 12.90 4.57 -22.37
N ASP A 329 12.97 5.16 -23.58
CA ASP A 329 11.96 6.11 -24.07
C ASP A 329 10.90 5.48 -24.95
N TRP A 330 10.97 4.15 -25.18
CA TRP A 330 9.99 3.43 -25.98
C TRP A 330 8.75 3.10 -25.16
N TYR A 331 7.61 3.60 -25.61
CA TYR A 331 6.31 3.34 -25.00
C TYR A 331 5.80 1.94 -25.36
N HIS A 332 5.62 1.09 -24.36
CA HIS A 332 5.05 -0.24 -24.48
C HIS A 332 3.57 -0.28 -24.07
N GLY A 333 3.13 0.67 -23.24
CA GLY A 333 1.73 0.77 -22.80
C GLY A 333 1.31 -0.35 -21.86
N GLY A 334 2.26 -0.94 -21.14
CA GLY A 334 2.04 -1.95 -20.12
C GLY A 334 1.52 -1.39 -18.80
N TYR A 335 1.84 -2.06 -17.72
CA TYR A 335 1.30 -1.78 -16.38
C TYR A 335 2.36 -1.13 -15.49
N SER A 336 3.22 -1.93 -14.89
CA SER A 336 4.33 -1.52 -14.05
C SER A 336 5.50 -2.48 -14.20
N ASP A 337 6.72 -2.05 -13.86
CA ASP A 337 7.89 -2.92 -13.74
C ASP A 337 7.90 -3.71 -12.42
N HIS A 338 6.84 -3.56 -11.62
CA HIS A 338 6.60 -4.33 -10.42
C HIS A 338 5.27 -5.10 -10.50
N PHE A 339 5.21 -6.28 -9.87
CA PHE A 339 3.96 -6.95 -9.55
C PHE A 339 3.45 -6.50 -8.18
N PRO A 340 2.14 -6.27 -8.01
CA PRO A 340 1.59 -5.95 -6.71
C PRO A 340 1.67 -7.14 -5.75
N SER A 341 1.94 -6.83 -4.49
CA SER A 341 1.97 -7.79 -3.38
C SER A 341 0.83 -7.53 -2.40
N TYR A 342 0.42 -8.56 -1.65
CA TYR A 342 -0.69 -8.42 -0.71
C TYR A 342 -0.62 -9.40 0.46
N VAL A 343 -1.36 -9.07 1.51
CA VAL A 343 -1.69 -9.97 2.60
C VAL A 343 -3.21 -10.00 2.81
N VAL A 344 -3.71 -11.13 3.27
CA VAL A 344 -5.09 -11.28 3.73
C VAL A 344 -5.08 -11.41 5.24
N LEU A 345 -5.87 -10.56 5.89
CA LEU A 345 -6.18 -10.63 7.30
C LEU A 345 -7.58 -11.23 7.49
N LYS A 346 -7.77 -11.94 8.58
CA LYS A 346 -9.05 -12.53 8.99
C LYS A 346 -9.37 -12.13 10.42
N ARG A 347 -10.68 -12.00 10.70
CA ARG A 347 -11.18 -11.72 12.04
C ARG A 347 -12.16 -12.78 12.52
#